data_c14480c9b11d14cfb2e4a888ad5482d7
#
_entry.id   c14480c9b11d14cfb2e4a888ad5482d7
#
_cell.length_a   1.000
_cell.length_b   1.000
_cell.length_c   1.000
_cell.angle_alpha   90.00
_cell.angle_beta   90.00
_cell.angle_gamma   90.00
#
_symmetry.space_group_name_H-M   'P 1'
#
loop_
_entity.id
_entity.type
_entity.pdbx_description
1 polymer ?
#
loop_
_entity_poly.entity_id
_entity_poly.type
_entity_poly.pdbx_seq_one_letter_code
_entity_poly.pdbx_strand_id
1 'polypeptide(L)'
;MLTGKQFKRAFISGANNILNHRNDVDALNVFPVPDGDTGTNMSMTSSAAVRELQVVSDDEDLSVVAAKTAAALLRGARGNSGVILSLVFRGISNGFKGKKEVGGKDLAAALTLGKESAYKAVMKPTEGTILTVVRKAAAAAEALASDDCGAVLDEAYRAAQEALAETPELLPVLKEAGVVDAGGQGFLYILDGIRGYINEGKFIESNDDASPAKSNTEESKSVVAAASGDIKYGYCSEFLITKSKNSESTPLKLKAYLESIGDCVVVVDDDDIVKVHVHSNEPGNVIQAALKIGPLINIKIDNMRYQHANADVGMDAKKDNKEENLSRDTEINRVQPTKDYGFVAVAAGDGMAELFKELGCDVVVSGGQTMNPSTDDILNAVESTPAKHVFVLPNNKNIIMAAEQTVNLADRGVSVVATKTVPQGITAMLNFDESLSSKENHLNMAKAAESVHTAQVTFAARDSVFGGQKIKEGQYLGMEDGKITLVEDDLVNAAYRVTRRLVKKFGGSLITVFYGEEADENSANVLSARLQERFPNVEVNVINGGQPVYYFISSVE
;
A
#
# COMPACT_ATOMS: atom_id res chain seq x y z
N MET A 1 33.99 1.85 7.83
CA MET A 1 33.14 3.07 7.99
C MET A 1 32.02 3.03 6.95
N LEU A 2 30.80 3.44 7.30
CA LEU A 2 29.65 3.54 6.41
C LEU A 2 29.46 4.99 5.99
N THR A 3 29.63 5.28 4.70
CA THR A 3 29.47 6.63 4.11
C THR A 3 28.07 6.83 3.54
N GLY A 4 27.70 8.09 3.21
CA GLY A 4 26.41 8.41 2.56
C GLY A 4 26.20 7.64 1.25
N LYS A 5 27.23 7.57 0.41
CA LYS A 5 27.21 6.79 -0.85
C LYS A 5 26.95 5.31 -0.63
N GLN A 6 27.64 4.71 0.35
CA GLN A 6 27.46 3.29 0.66
C GLN A 6 26.06 3.02 1.22
N PHE A 7 25.56 3.87 2.14
CA PHE A 7 24.21 3.75 2.69
C PHE A 7 23.14 3.87 1.59
N LYS A 8 23.27 4.87 0.70
CA LYS A 8 22.39 5.06 -0.46
C LYS A 8 22.27 3.79 -1.29
N ARG A 9 23.41 3.23 -1.72
CA ARG A 9 23.45 2.04 -2.57
C ARG A 9 22.99 0.78 -1.84
N ALA A 10 23.37 0.63 -0.59
CA ALA A 10 22.93 -0.48 0.25
C ALA A 10 21.40 -0.46 0.44
N PHE A 11 20.82 0.72 0.73
CA PHE A 11 19.39 0.86 0.86
C PHE A 11 18.65 0.52 -0.45
N ILE A 12 19.13 1.02 -1.60
CA ILE A 12 18.54 0.70 -2.92
C ILE A 12 18.58 -0.81 -3.17
N SER A 13 19.73 -1.48 -2.88
CA SER A 13 19.85 -2.93 -2.98
C SER A 13 18.82 -3.68 -2.09
N GLY A 14 18.63 -3.22 -0.85
CA GLY A 14 17.60 -3.77 0.06
C GLY A 14 16.17 -3.55 -0.44
N ALA A 15 15.89 -2.36 -0.97
CA ALA A 15 14.59 -2.02 -1.56
C ALA A 15 14.28 -2.86 -2.80
N ASN A 16 15.27 -3.12 -3.64
CA ASN A 16 15.12 -4.01 -4.79
C ASN A 16 14.91 -5.46 -4.35
N ASN A 17 15.55 -5.89 -3.27
CA ASN A 17 15.38 -7.25 -2.75
C ASN A 17 13.94 -7.50 -2.28
N ILE A 18 13.34 -6.60 -1.51
CA ILE A 18 11.93 -6.74 -1.11
C ILE A 18 10.98 -6.63 -2.31
N LEU A 19 11.28 -5.78 -3.30
CA LEU A 19 10.49 -5.67 -4.52
C LEU A 19 10.47 -6.98 -5.30
N ASN A 20 11.64 -7.61 -5.46
CA ASN A 20 11.78 -8.89 -6.16
C ASN A 20 11.07 -10.06 -5.46
N HIS A 21 10.86 -9.96 -4.13
CA HIS A 21 10.21 -10.98 -3.30
C HIS A 21 8.84 -10.54 -2.77
N ARG A 22 8.23 -9.49 -3.35
CA ARG A 22 6.95 -8.94 -2.85
C ARG A 22 5.85 -10.00 -2.81
N ASN A 23 5.74 -10.83 -3.85
CA ASN A 23 4.72 -11.87 -3.93
C ASN A 23 4.93 -12.97 -2.87
N ASP A 24 6.19 -13.30 -2.55
CA ASP A 24 6.52 -14.26 -1.50
C ASP A 24 6.07 -13.74 -0.13
N VAL A 25 6.27 -12.44 0.13
CA VAL A 25 5.84 -11.79 1.37
C VAL A 25 4.31 -11.64 1.42
N ASP A 26 3.66 -11.28 0.31
CA ASP A 26 2.21 -11.20 0.20
C ASP A 26 1.57 -12.57 0.46
N ALA A 27 2.19 -13.66 -0.03
CA ALA A 27 1.74 -15.02 0.22
C ALA A 27 1.78 -15.44 1.70
N LEU A 28 2.61 -14.82 2.54
CA LEU A 28 2.62 -15.04 3.99
C LEU A 28 1.47 -14.34 4.70
N ASN A 29 0.85 -13.33 4.09
CA ASN A 29 -0.18 -12.48 4.68
C ASN A 29 -1.60 -12.80 4.17
N VAL A 30 -1.93 -14.08 4.03
CA VAL A 30 -3.25 -14.52 3.55
C VAL A 30 -4.23 -14.89 4.65
N PHE A 31 -3.85 -14.76 5.90
CA PHE A 31 -4.67 -15.13 7.04
C PHE A 31 -4.85 -13.94 7.98
N PRO A 32 -6.06 -13.72 8.53
CA PRO A 32 -7.31 -14.48 8.28
C PRO A 32 -8.05 -14.05 7.00
N VAL A 33 -7.73 -12.91 6.40
CA VAL A 33 -8.40 -12.34 5.21
C VAL A 33 -7.39 -12.30 4.05
N PRO A 34 -7.82 -12.51 2.79
CA PRO A 34 -6.93 -12.46 1.63
C PRO A 34 -6.61 -11.01 1.23
N ASP A 35 -6.20 -10.18 2.19
CA ASP A 35 -5.68 -8.84 1.93
C ASP A 35 -4.17 -8.83 1.68
N GLY A 36 -3.53 -10.00 1.53
CA GLY A 36 -2.12 -10.30 1.30
C GLY A 36 -1.30 -9.20 0.63
N ASP A 37 -1.15 -8.07 1.30
CA ASP A 37 -0.62 -6.83 0.73
C ASP A 37 0.66 -6.33 1.42
N THR A 38 1.21 -7.10 2.37
CA THR A 38 2.36 -6.69 3.18
C THR A 38 3.61 -6.48 2.33
N GLY A 39 3.91 -7.39 1.40
CA GLY A 39 5.03 -7.28 0.46
C GLY A 39 4.84 -6.10 -0.48
N THR A 40 3.64 -5.93 -1.02
CA THR A 40 3.24 -4.79 -1.85
C THR A 40 3.40 -3.48 -1.09
N ASN A 41 2.88 -3.36 0.13
CA ASN A 41 2.99 -2.15 0.94
C ASN A 41 4.45 -1.80 1.26
N MET A 42 5.27 -2.77 1.68
CA MET A 42 6.67 -2.55 2.02
C MET A 42 7.52 -2.22 0.79
N SER A 43 7.31 -2.91 -0.34
CA SER A 43 8.03 -2.63 -1.58
C SER A 43 7.69 -1.24 -2.15
N MET A 44 6.40 -0.85 -2.18
CA MET A 44 5.98 0.48 -2.62
C MET A 44 6.51 1.60 -1.71
N THR A 45 6.51 1.37 -0.39
CA THR A 45 7.11 2.27 0.60
C THR A 45 8.60 2.45 0.34
N SER A 46 9.34 1.35 0.14
CA SER A 46 10.78 1.38 -0.16
C SER A 46 11.09 2.04 -1.51
N SER A 47 10.27 1.79 -2.53
CA SER A 47 10.41 2.40 -3.86
C SER A 47 10.24 3.92 -3.84
N ALA A 48 9.44 4.47 -2.92
CA ALA A 48 9.36 5.92 -2.74
C ALA A 48 10.72 6.52 -2.32
N ALA A 49 11.42 5.85 -1.41
CA ALA A 49 12.77 6.28 -1.01
C ALA A 49 13.82 6.04 -2.11
N VAL A 50 13.69 5.00 -2.92
CA VAL A 50 14.59 4.77 -4.07
C VAL A 50 14.49 5.93 -5.06
N ARG A 51 13.28 6.38 -5.41
CA ARG A 51 13.08 7.54 -6.30
C ARG A 51 13.76 8.80 -5.77
N GLU A 52 13.60 9.10 -4.49
CA GLU A 52 14.26 10.24 -3.85
C GLU A 52 15.79 10.09 -3.88
N LEU A 53 16.32 8.91 -3.59
CA LEU A 53 17.75 8.63 -3.56
C LEU A 53 18.41 8.70 -4.93
N GLN A 54 17.70 8.43 -6.02
CA GLN A 54 18.25 8.53 -7.39
C GLN A 54 18.75 9.94 -7.72
N VAL A 55 18.12 10.99 -7.17
CA VAL A 55 18.50 12.39 -7.41
C VAL A 55 19.47 12.94 -6.36
N VAL A 56 19.79 12.19 -5.30
CA VAL A 56 20.77 12.58 -4.27
C VAL A 56 22.19 12.36 -4.78
N SER A 57 23.07 13.36 -4.63
CA SER A 57 24.50 13.23 -5.00
C SER A 57 25.19 12.12 -4.21
N ASP A 58 26.15 11.44 -4.85
CA ASP A 58 26.99 10.44 -4.19
C ASP A 58 27.98 11.04 -3.17
N ASP A 59 28.20 12.37 -3.20
CA ASP A 59 29.10 13.09 -2.30
C ASP A 59 28.42 13.62 -1.03
N GLU A 60 27.11 13.38 -0.89
CA GLU A 60 26.36 13.83 0.27
C GLU A 60 26.76 13.10 1.56
N ASP A 61 26.73 13.84 2.67
CA ASP A 61 26.98 13.29 4.01
C ASP A 61 25.93 12.23 4.38
N LEU A 62 26.34 11.20 5.12
CA LEU A 62 25.44 10.11 5.58
C LEU A 62 24.18 10.63 6.27
N SER A 63 24.33 11.67 7.10
CA SER A 63 23.21 12.31 7.81
C SER A 63 22.14 12.83 6.83
N VAL A 64 22.55 13.44 5.71
CA VAL A 64 21.63 13.99 4.70
C VAL A 64 20.94 12.86 3.94
N VAL A 65 21.72 11.87 3.48
CA VAL A 65 21.17 10.72 2.75
C VAL A 65 20.17 9.96 3.60
N ALA A 66 20.49 9.69 4.87
CA ALA A 66 19.59 8.97 5.79
C ALA A 66 18.33 9.79 6.10
N ALA A 67 18.43 11.11 6.25
CA ALA A 67 17.28 11.99 6.48
C ALA A 67 16.32 11.99 5.27
N LYS A 68 16.84 12.11 4.05
CA LYS A 68 16.05 12.03 2.81
C LYS A 68 15.39 10.66 2.66
N THR A 69 16.13 9.57 2.93
CA THR A 69 15.58 8.20 2.93
C THR A 69 14.40 8.08 3.88
N ALA A 70 14.56 8.50 5.14
CA ALA A 70 13.52 8.41 6.16
C ALA A 70 12.28 9.27 5.83
N ALA A 71 12.49 10.48 5.30
CA ALA A 71 11.40 11.36 4.89
C ALA A 71 10.60 10.77 3.72
N ALA A 72 11.28 10.23 2.71
CA ALA A 72 10.61 9.62 1.56
C ALA A 72 9.89 8.32 1.93
N LEU A 73 10.47 7.49 2.81
CA LEU A 73 9.79 6.31 3.36
C LEU A 73 8.51 6.71 4.11
N LEU A 74 8.55 7.77 4.91
CA LEU A 74 7.39 8.22 5.68
C LEU A 74 6.27 8.71 4.77
N ARG A 75 6.59 9.54 3.78
CA ARG A 75 5.61 10.03 2.80
C ARG A 75 5.01 8.89 1.97
N GLY A 76 5.85 7.98 1.47
CA GLY A 76 5.43 6.83 0.69
C GLY A 76 4.85 5.66 1.51
N ALA A 77 4.76 5.77 2.84
CA ALA A 77 4.35 4.67 3.71
C ALA A 77 2.92 4.21 3.43
N ARG A 78 2.77 2.90 3.20
CA ARG A 78 1.49 2.24 2.93
C ARG A 78 1.26 1.12 3.93
N GLY A 79 0.03 1.03 4.43
CA GLY A 79 -0.35 0.04 5.43
C GLY A 79 0.48 0.11 6.72
N ASN A 80 0.16 -0.72 7.69
CA ASN A 80 0.89 -0.75 8.96
C ASN A 80 2.37 -1.14 8.78
N SER A 81 2.66 -2.10 7.89
CA SER A 81 4.02 -2.59 7.66
C SER A 81 4.93 -1.52 7.06
N GLY A 82 4.42 -0.73 6.10
CA GLY A 82 5.16 0.38 5.50
C GLY A 82 5.39 1.51 6.50
N VAL A 83 4.40 1.85 7.33
CA VAL A 83 4.56 2.87 8.37
C VAL A 83 5.59 2.42 9.41
N ILE A 84 5.53 1.17 9.91
CA ILE A 84 6.52 0.65 10.86
C ILE A 84 7.93 0.69 10.25
N LEU A 85 8.08 0.26 8.98
CA LEU A 85 9.36 0.33 8.26
C LEU A 85 9.89 1.77 8.20
N SER A 86 9.05 2.74 7.86
CA SER A 86 9.43 4.16 7.80
C SER A 86 9.92 4.68 9.16
N LEU A 87 9.28 4.27 10.24
CA LEU A 87 9.64 4.66 11.61
C LEU A 87 10.97 4.03 12.07
N VAL A 88 11.26 2.79 11.66
CA VAL A 88 12.58 2.17 11.90
C VAL A 88 13.66 3.01 11.24
N PHE A 89 13.53 3.35 9.96
CA PHE A 89 14.52 4.17 9.26
C PHE A 89 14.57 5.62 9.76
N ARG A 90 13.47 6.17 10.27
CA ARG A 90 13.47 7.47 10.95
C ARG A 90 14.33 7.44 12.21
N GLY A 91 14.24 6.39 13.01
CA GLY A 91 15.11 6.21 14.19
C GLY A 91 16.57 6.04 13.80
N ILE A 92 16.87 5.25 12.76
CA ILE A 92 18.23 5.08 12.21
C ILE A 92 18.78 6.44 11.74
N SER A 93 18.01 7.21 11.00
CA SER A 93 18.38 8.56 10.55
C SER A 93 18.71 9.50 11.72
N ASN A 94 17.94 9.44 12.79
CA ASN A 94 18.24 10.21 14.00
C ASN A 94 19.59 9.83 14.64
N GLY A 95 19.96 8.55 14.59
CA GLY A 95 21.27 8.05 15.04
C GLY A 95 22.45 8.55 14.19
N PHE A 96 22.20 8.87 12.94
CA PHE A 96 23.21 9.41 12.01
C PHE A 96 23.26 10.94 11.94
N LYS A 97 22.40 11.64 12.68
CA LYS A 97 22.28 13.10 12.62
C LYS A 97 23.64 13.79 12.86
N GLY A 98 24.04 14.65 11.90
CA GLY A 98 25.28 15.42 11.94
C GLY A 98 26.55 14.61 11.63
N LYS A 99 26.45 13.33 11.23
CA LYS A 99 27.59 12.48 10.92
C LYS A 99 27.80 12.36 9.41
N LYS A 100 29.05 12.48 8.97
CA LYS A 100 29.43 12.26 7.56
C LYS A 100 29.52 10.78 7.22
N GLU A 101 30.06 10.02 8.15
CA GLU A 101 30.22 8.58 8.10
C GLU A 101 30.16 8.01 9.52
N VAL A 102 29.92 6.71 9.67
CA VAL A 102 29.82 6.03 10.97
C VAL A 102 30.58 4.71 10.99
N GLY A 103 31.00 4.29 12.20
CA GLY A 103 31.48 2.94 12.48
C GLY A 103 30.35 2.01 12.93
N GLY A 104 30.72 0.74 13.22
CA GLY A 104 29.76 -0.27 13.63
C GLY A 104 29.02 0.04 14.91
N LYS A 105 29.71 0.63 15.92
CA LYS A 105 29.05 1.05 17.18
C LYS A 105 27.96 2.10 16.96
N ASP A 106 28.22 3.09 16.11
CA ASP A 106 27.22 4.09 15.76
C ASP A 106 26.05 3.49 14.98
N LEU A 107 26.33 2.53 14.09
CA LEU A 107 25.30 1.79 13.35
C LEU A 107 24.42 0.95 14.31
N ALA A 108 25.00 0.25 15.28
CA ALA A 108 24.27 -0.50 16.27
C ALA A 108 23.36 0.40 17.15
N ALA A 109 23.91 1.55 17.57
CA ALA A 109 23.12 2.56 18.30
C ALA A 109 21.95 3.12 17.44
N ALA A 110 22.19 3.34 16.15
CA ALA A 110 21.16 3.78 15.21
C ALA A 110 20.06 2.72 15.02
N LEU A 111 20.40 1.43 14.94
CA LEU A 111 19.43 0.32 14.92
C LEU A 111 18.58 0.29 16.20
N THR A 112 19.18 0.54 17.37
CA THR A 112 18.47 0.65 18.65
C THR A 112 17.46 1.81 18.64
N LEU A 113 17.84 3.00 18.12
CA LEU A 113 16.92 4.12 17.94
C LEU A 113 15.80 3.80 16.92
N GLY A 114 16.12 3.01 15.90
CA GLY A 114 15.12 2.50 14.93
C GLY A 114 14.06 1.65 15.61
N LYS A 115 14.47 0.68 16.42
CA LYS A 115 13.59 -0.13 17.26
C LYS A 115 12.71 0.74 18.17
N GLU A 116 13.31 1.68 18.89
CA GLU A 116 12.59 2.55 19.84
C GLU A 116 11.54 3.42 19.15
N SER A 117 11.88 3.96 17.98
CA SER A 117 10.96 4.76 17.17
C SER A 117 9.73 3.96 16.75
N ALA A 118 9.92 2.71 16.29
CA ALA A 118 8.84 1.82 15.89
C ALA A 118 7.94 1.41 17.07
N TYR A 119 8.53 1.00 18.18
CA TYR A 119 7.76 0.60 19.39
C TYR A 119 6.97 1.74 20.00
N LYS A 120 7.51 2.96 20.01
CA LYS A 120 6.84 4.15 20.56
C LYS A 120 5.59 4.54 19.77
N ALA A 121 5.57 4.28 18.45
CA ALA A 121 4.47 4.67 17.59
C ALA A 121 3.31 3.65 17.61
N VAL A 122 3.55 2.41 17.99
CA VAL A 122 2.51 1.38 18.03
C VAL A 122 1.86 1.37 19.41
N MET A 123 0.56 1.71 19.49
CA MET A 123 -0.18 1.81 20.76
C MET A 123 -0.16 0.51 21.58
N LYS A 124 -0.19 -0.64 20.93
CA LYS A 124 -0.11 -1.98 21.55
C LYS A 124 0.88 -2.85 20.77
N PRO A 125 2.19 -2.73 21.06
CA PRO A 125 3.18 -3.57 20.41
C PRO A 125 2.89 -5.06 20.64
N THR A 126 2.82 -5.81 19.55
CA THR A 126 2.55 -7.26 19.58
C THR A 126 3.83 -8.01 19.24
N GLU A 127 4.25 -8.91 20.13
CA GLU A 127 5.38 -9.82 19.88
C GLU A 127 4.98 -10.89 18.86
N GLY A 128 5.97 -11.43 18.15
CA GLY A 128 5.75 -12.34 17.01
C GLY A 128 5.48 -11.60 15.69
N THR A 129 5.84 -10.30 15.63
CA THR A 129 5.69 -9.46 14.43
C THR A 129 7.02 -8.84 14.02
N ILE A 130 7.02 -8.03 12.94
CA ILE A 130 8.17 -7.22 12.51
C ILE A 130 8.85 -6.49 13.68
N LEU A 131 8.09 -6.07 14.70
CA LEU A 131 8.64 -5.40 15.89
C LEU A 131 9.60 -6.32 16.66
N THR A 132 9.26 -7.60 16.82
CA THR A 132 10.13 -8.60 17.45
C THR A 132 11.42 -8.79 16.66
N VAL A 133 11.31 -8.91 15.33
CA VAL A 133 12.45 -9.10 14.43
C VAL A 133 13.40 -7.91 14.51
N VAL A 134 12.89 -6.69 14.39
CA VAL A 134 13.68 -5.45 14.53
C VAL A 134 14.33 -5.34 15.92
N ARG A 135 13.61 -5.67 16.98
CA ARG A 135 14.12 -5.62 18.36
C ARG A 135 15.27 -6.58 18.58
N LYS A 136 15.14 -7.83 18.12
CA LYS A 136 16.19 -8.86 18.28
C LYS A 136 17.42 -8.50 17.43
N ALA A 137 17.23 -8.03 16.19
CA ALA A 137 18.31 -7.54 15.34
C ALA A 137 19.10 -6.39 16.00
N ALA A 138 18.40 -5.38 16.51
CA ALA A 138 19.05 -4.24 17.18
C ALA A 138 19.80 -4.66 18.47
N ALA A 139 19.20 -5.53 19.27
CA ALA A 139 19.83 -6.02 20.51
C ALA A 139 21.12 -6.83 20.24
N ALA A 140 21.12 -7.68 19.23
CA ALA A 140 22.30 -8.46 18.83
C ALA A 140 23.40 -7.56 18.25
N ALA A 141 23.04 -6.58 17.40
CA ALA A 141 23.96 -5.58 16.89
C ALA A 141 24.67 -4.79 18.02
N GLU A 142 23.89 -4.36 19.02
CA GLU A 142 24.41 -3.62 20.18
C GLU A 142 25.33 -4.49 21.05
N ALA A 143 24.93 -5.74 21.31
CA ALA A 143 25.70 -6.69 22.13
C ALA A 143 27.05 -7.07 21.49
N LEU A 144 27.19 -7.05 20.17
CA LEU A 144 28.44 -7.35 19.47
C LEU A 144 29.54 -6.33 19.74
N ALA A 145 29.16 -5.08 20.03
CA ALA A 145 30.07 -3.97 20.37
C ALA A 145 31.25 -3.77 19.37
N SER A 146 31.05 -4.14 18.11
CA SER A 146 32.06 -4.05 17.04
C SER A 146 32.07 -2.66 16.39
N ASP A 147 33.24 -2.22 15.94
CA ASP A 147 33.38 -1.00 15.12
C ASP A 147 33.26 -1.29 13.59
N ASP A 148 33.23 -2.56 13.22
CA ASP A 148 33.01 -2.99 11.85
C ASP A 148 31.52 -3.03 11.52
N CYS A 149 31.07 -2.18 10.58
CA CYS A 149 29.68 -2.11 10.13
C CYS A 149 29.22 -3.42 9.48
N GLY A 150 30.10 -4.13 8.78
CA GLY A 150 29.80 -5.40 8.16
C GLY A 150 29.47 -6.47 9.18
N ALA A 151 30.32 -6.62 10.21
CA ALA A 151 30.09 -7.56 11.30
C ALA A 151 28.79 -7.25 12.08
N VAL A 152 28.48 -5.95 12.29
CA VAL A 152 27.23 -5.51 12.94
C VAL A 152 26.00 -5.90 12.11
N LEU A 153 26.05 -5.73 10.78
CA LEU A 153 24.95 -6.11 9.89
C LEU A 153 24.79 -7.63 9.80
N ASP A 154 25.89 -8.40 9.80
CA ASP A 154 25.81 -9.86 9.80
C ASP A 154 25.16 -10.40 11.07
N GLU A 155 25.53 -9.85 12.22
CA GLU A 155 24.94 -10.26 13.51
C GLU A 155 23.47 -9.83 13.63
N ALA A 156 23.14 -8.60 13.19
CA ALA A 156 21.75 -8.14 13.13
C ALA A 156 20.89 -9.03 12.21
N TYR A 157 21.39 -9.41 11.05
CA TYR A 157 20.71 -10.30 10.11
C TYR A 157 20.50 -11.70 10.70
N ARG A 158 21.54 -12.31 11.29
CA ARG A 158 21.46 -13.61 11.94
C ARG A 158 20.37 -13.62 13.02
N ALA A 159 20.38 -12.62 13.91
CA ALA A 159 19.40 -12.51 14.97
C ALA A 159 17.98 -12.22 14.45
N ALA A 160 17.85 -11.47 13.33
CA ALA A 160 16.59 -11.24 12.66
C ALA A 160 16.01 -12.54 12.08
N GLN A 161 16.86 -13.39 11.47
CA GLN A 161 16.48 -14.69 10.93
C GLN A 161 15.96 -15.64 12.04
N GLU A 162 16.67 -15.72 13.16
CA GLU A 162 16.26 -16.53 14.30
C GLU A 162 14.94 -16.02 14.88
N ALA A 163 14.81 -14.70 15.06
CA ALA A 163 13.59 -14.09 15.57
C ALA A 163 12.38 -14.30 14.63
N LEU A 164 12.60 -14.26 13.31
CA LEU A 164 11.55 -14.52 12.33
C LEU A 164 11.05 -15.98 12.43
N ALA A 165 11.95 -16.94 12.56
CA ALA A 165 11.59 -18.34 12.73
C ALA A 165 10.82 -18.61 14.04
N GLU A 166 11.02 -17.78 15.07
CA GLU A 166 10.30 -17.86 16.36
C GLU A 166 8.90 -17.20 16.32
N THR A 167 8.58 -16.39 15.31
CA THR A 167 7.31 -15.63 15.26
C THR A 167 6.06 -16.50 15.37
N PRO A 168 5.98 -17.73 14.82
CA PRO A 168 4.82 -18.61 15.00
C PRO A 168 4.63 -19.08 16.44
N GLU A 169 5.71 -19.21 17.22
CA GLU A 169 5.61 -19.61 18.63
C GLU A 169 5.15 -18.44 19.55
N LEU A 170 5.35 -17.20 19.10
CA LEU A 170 4.96 -15.99 19.82
C LEU A 170 3.54 -15.53 19.46
N LEU A 171 3.08 -15.83 18.25
CA LEU A 171 1.77 -15.38 17.76
C LEU A 171 0.96 -16.59 17.23
N PRO A 172 -0.02 -17.09 18.02
CA PRO A 172 -0.74 -18.33 17.72
C PRO A 172 -1.38 -18.36 16.33
N VAL A 173 -1.84 -17.23 15.80
CA VAL A 173 -2.45 -17.15 14.47
C VAL A 173 -1.46 -17.51 13.35
N LEU A 174 -0.18 -17.19 13.50
CA LEU A 174 0.87 -17.57 12.54
C LEU A 174 1.17 -19.08 12.63
N LYS A 175 1.16 -19.63 13.84
CA LYS A 175 1.33 -21.07 14.07
C LYS A 175 0.20 -21.88 13.45
N GLU A 176 -1.04 -21.44 13.64
CA GLU A 176 -2.22 -22.06 13.03
C GLU A 176 -2.18 -22.01 11.50
N ALA A 177 -1.71 -20.89 10.94
CA ALA A 177 -1.56 -20.71 9.50
C ALA A 177 -0.32 -21.42 8.91
N GLY A 178 0.62 -21.87 9.74
CA GLY A 178 1.87 -22.49 9.32
C GLY A 178 2.82 -21.54 8.58
N VAL A 179 2.78 -20.23 8.92
CA VAL A 179 3.59 -19.19 8.29
C VAL A 179 4.36 -18.38 9.32
N VAL A 180 5.42 -17.68 8.87
CA VAL A 180 6.11 -16.66 9.66
C VAL A 180 5.48 -15.28 9.47
N ASP A 181 5.88 -14.29 10.27
CA ASP A 181 5.37 -12.92 10.12
C ASP A 181 5.81 -12.31 8.78
N ALA A 182 4.85 -11.89 7.97
CA ALA A 182 5.08 -11.30 6.65
C ALA A 182 5.91 -10.01 6.73
N GLY A 183 5.62 -9.13 7.69
CA GLY A 183 6.37 -7.89 7.91
C GLY A 183 7.82 -8.13 8.32
N GLY A 184 8.05 -9.10 9.20
CA GLY A 184 9.39 -9.55 9.60
C GLY A 184 10.17 -10.14 8.43
N GLN A 185 9.53 -10.94 7.58
CA GLN A 185 10.14 -11.49 6.36
C GLN A 185 10.53 -10.36 5.39
N GLY A 186 9.64 -9.38 5.19
CA GLY A 186 9.93 -8.22 4.35
C GLY A 186 11.11 -7.39 4.88
N PHE A 187 11.17 -7.17 6.19
CA PHE A 187 12.32 -6.51 6.82
C PHE A 187 13.61 -7.29 6.64
N LEU A 188 13.55 -8.62 6.74
CA LEU A 188 14.71 -9.50 6.54
C LEU A 188 15.27 -9.40 5.11
N TYR A 189 14.40 -9.33 4.07
CA TYR A 189 14.83 -9.11 2.69
C TYR A 189 15.53 -7.76 2.50
N ILE A 190 15.00 -6.69 3.12
CA ILE A 190 15.65 -5.37 3.07
C ILE A 190 17.03 -5.42 3.74
N LEU A 191 17.11 -6.01 4.92
CA LEU A 191 18.36 -6.12 5.67
C LEU A 191 19.40 -6.98 4.94
N ASP A 192 18.98 -8.07 4.28
CA ASP A 192 19.86 -8.92 3.47
C ASP A 192 20.47 -8.17 2.29
N GLY A 193 19.67 -7.40 1.56
CA GLY A 193 20.17 -6.59 0.45
C GLY A 193 21.13 -5.48 0.90
N ILE A 194 20.88 -4.87 2.07
CA ILE A 194 21.80 -3.90 2.69
C ILE A 194 23.11 -4.57 3.07
N ARG A 195 23.03 -5.68 3.79
CA ARG A 195 24.18 -6.46 4.26
C ARG A 195 25.05 -6.97 3.11
N GLY A 196 24.42 -7.58 2.09
CA GLY A 196 25.10 -8.11 0.93
C GLY A 196 25.88 -7.04 0.15
N TYR A 197 25.32 -5.83 0.05
CA TYR A 197 26.05 -4.72 -0.58
C TYR A 197 27.24 -4.25 0.26
N ILE A 198 27.07 -4.08 1.57
CA ILE A 198 28.14 -3.57 2.45
C ILE A 198 29.29 -4.57 2.59
N ASN A 199 28.99 -5.87 2.73
CA ASN A 199 30.01 -6.89 3.00
C ASN A 199 30.65 -7.47 1.75
N GLU A 200 29.86 -7.63 0.68
CA GLU A 200 30.26 -8.37 -0.51
C GLU A 200 30.31 -7.48 -1.76
N GLY A 201 29.84 -6.23 -1.68
CA GLY A 201 29.65 -5.36 -2.84
C GLY A 201 28.55 -5.84 -3.79
N LYS A 202 27.73 -6.80 -3.37
CA LYS A 202 26.67 -7.40 -4.18
C LYS A 202 25.47 -6.46 -4.22
N PHE A 203 25.28 -5.81 -5.35
CA PHE A 203 24.11 -4.98 -5.61
C PHE A 203 22.99 -5.82 -6.22
N ILE A 204 21.80 -5.78 -5.63
CA ILE A 204 20.61 -6.46 -6.16
C ILE A 204 19.89 -5.50 -7.10
N GLU A 205 19.75 -5.89 -8.36
CA GLU A 205 18.97 -5.15 -9.36
C GLU A 205 17.47 -5.46 -9.19
N SER A 206 16.62 -4.51 -9.59
CA SER A 206 15.19 -4.72 -9.65
C SER A 206 14.82 -5.64 -10.83
N ASN A 207 14.00 -6.66 -10.58
CA ASN A 207 13.49 -7.52 -11.65
C ASN A 207 12.40 -6.83 -12.48
N ASP A 208 11.79 -5.75 -11.98
CA ASP A 208 10.82 -4.95 -12.74
C ASP A 208 11.51 -4.12 -13.85
N ASP A 209 12.85 -3.95 -13.77
CA ASP A 209 13.71 -3.34 -14.81
C ASP A 209 14.35 -4.37 -15.75
N ALA A 210 13.87 -5.61 -15.80
CA ALA A 210 14.44 -6.67 -16.62
C ALA A 210 14.35 -6.38 -18.12
N SER A 211 15.28 -5.57 -18.61
CA SER A 211 15.88 -5.70 -19.95
C SER A 211 16.66 -7.02 -20.02
N PRO A 212 16.65 -7.71 -21.18
CA PRO A 212 17.07 -9.10 -21.28
C PRO A 212 18.54 -9.31 -20.89
N ALA A 213 18.78 -10.46 -20.26
CA ALA A 213 20.07 -10.98 -19.82
C ALA A 213 21.23 -10.63 -20.78
N LYS A 214 22.24 -9.94 -20.27
CA LYS A 214 23.54 -9.79 -20.94
C LYS A 214 24.25 -11.14 -20.94
N SER A 215 24.23 -11.84 -22.06
CA SER A 215 25.28 -12.79 -22.40
C SER A 215 26.58 -12.02 -22.64
N ASN A 216 27.70 -12.48 -22.02
CA ASN A 216 29.02 -11.99 -22.24
C ASN A 216 29.38 -11.92 -23.74
N THR A 217 29.66 -10.73 -24.22
CA THR A 217 30.68 -10.46 -25.22
C THR A 217 31.09 -9.00 -25.13
N GLU A 218 32.36 -8.75 -25.02
CA GLU A 218 33.02 -7.45 -25.10
C GLU A 218 32.69 -6.77 -26.43
N GLU A 219 32.73 -5.44 -26.40
CA GLU A 219 32.56 -4.47 -27.48
C GLU A 219 31.17 -3.88 -27.68
N SER A 220 30.98 -2.72 -27.03
CA SER A 220 30.47 -1.50 -27.65
C SER A 220 30.30 -0.40 -26.60
N LYS A 221 31.36 0.38 -26.37
CA LYS A 221 31.23 1.77 -25.92
C LYS A 221 30.55 2.56 -27.02
N SER A 222 29.41 3.12 -26.71
CA SER A 222 28.70 4.25 -27.31
C SER A 222 27.23 3.91 -27.48
N VAL A 223 26.43 4.47 -26.63
CA VAL A 223 25.15 5.17 -26.85
C VAL A 223 24.53 5.46 -25.47
N VAL A 224 25.13 6.37 -24.72
CA VAL A 224 24.42 7.10 -23.65
C VAL A 224 24.61 8.57 -23.97
N ALA A 225 23.87 9.02 -24.96
CA ALA A 225 23.62 10.44 -25.25
C ALA A 225 22.54 10.53 -26.33
N ALA A 226 21.27 10.48 -25.94
CA ALA A 226 20.17 11.06 -26.71
C ALA A 226 18.83 10.85 -25.96
N ALA A 227 18.59 11.62 -24.92
CA ALA A 227 17.24 11.81 -24.39
C ALA A 227 16.92 13.32 -24.33
N SER A 228 17.22 14.00 -25.45
CA SER A 228 16.67 15.32 -25.80
C SER A 228 16.32 15.28 -27.29
N GLY A 229 15.53 14.29 -27.70
CA GLY A 229 15.01 14.10 -29.04
C GLY A 229 13.50 14.11 -29.02
N ASP A 230 12.91 14.77 -30.02
CA ASP A 230 11.48 14.80 -30.34
C ASP A 230 10.84 13.42 -30.12
N ILE A 231 9.82 13.34 -29.25
CA ILE A 231 9.06 12.11 -29.01
C ILE A 231 8.33 11.76 -30.31
N LYS A 232 8.87 10.79 -31.04
CA LYS A 232 8.35 10.35 -32.33
C LYS A 232 6.96 9.71 -32.20
N TYR A 233 6.74 8.89 -31.16
CA TYR A 233 5.49 8.23 -30.84
C TYR A 233 4.95 8.72 -29.51
N GLY A 234 3.75 9.30 -29.51
CA GLY A 234 3.24 10.08 -28.40
C GLY A 234 2.51 9.28 -27.32
N TYR A 235 2.12 8.04 -27.58
CA TYR A 235 1.34 7.23 -26.64
C TYR A 235 2.05 5.92 -26.31
N CYS A 236 2.19 5.64 -25.02
CA CYS A 236 2.55 4.33 -24.48
C CYS A 236 1.26 3.54 -24.23
N SER A 237 1.13 2.34 -24.78
CA SER A 237 -0.02 1.46 -24.61
C SER A 237 0.44 0.13 -24.03
N GLU A 238 -0.14 -0.27 -22.90
CA GLU A 238 0.12 -1.53 -22.21
C GLU A 238 -1.20 -2.26 -21.94
N PHE A 239 -1.26 -3.57 -22.17
CA PHE A 239 -2.43 -4.39 -21.87
C PHE A 239 -2.10 -5.89 -21.92
N LEU A 240 -3.03 -6.69 -21.40
CA LEU A 240 -3.01 -8.14 -21.55
C LEU A 240 -4.15 -8.57 -22.47
N ILE A 241 -3.93 -9.59 -23.30
CA ILE A 241 -4.92 -10.20 -24.17
C ILE A 241 -5.18 -11.62 -23.65
N THR A 242 -6.42 -11.95 -23.33
CA THR A 242 -6.81 -13.33 -23.08
C THR A 242 -7.02 -14.03 -24.42
N LYS A 243 -6.27 -15.12 -24.69
CA LYS A 243 -6.35 -15.82 -25.98
C LYS A 243 -7.72 -16.42 -26.21
N SER A 244 -8.32 -16.12 -27.35
CA SER A 244 -9.59 -16.72 -27.79
C SER A 244 -9.36 -17.96 -28.64
N LYS A 245 -10.16 -19.03 -28.45
CA LYS A 245 -10.07 -20.26 -29.24
C LYS A 245 -10.33 -20.02 -30.74
N ASN A 246 -10.99 -18.91 -31.09
CA ASN A 246 -11.33 -18.52 -32.47
C ASN A 246 -10.64 -17.20 -32.83
N SER A 247 -9.35 -17.02 -32.50
CA SER A 247 -8.63 -15.78 -32.79
C SER A 247 -8.44 -15.60 -34.30
N GLU A 248 -8.68 -14.37 -34.76
CA GLU A 248 -8.47 -13.96 -36.18
C GLU A 248 -7.01 -13.58 -36.48
N SER A 249 -6.15 -13.51 -35.45
CA SER A 249 -4.75 -13.15 -35.56
C SER A 249 -3.88 -13.95 -34.62
N THR A 250 -2.56 -13.87 -34.77
CA THR A 250 -1.58 -14.50 -33.90
C THR A 250 -0.69 -13.45 -33.23
N PRO A 251 -0.10 -13.74 -32.04
CA PRO A 251 0.83 -12.82 -31.38
C PRO A 251 1.99 -12.37 -32.27
N LEU A 252 2.49 -13.26 -33.13
CA LEU A 252 3.56 -12.94 -34.10
C LEU A 252 3.10 -11.93 -35.16
N LYS A 253 1.88 -12.08 -35.68
CA LYS A 253 1.30 -11.12 -36.65
C LYS A 253 0.99 -9.77 -35.97
N LEU A 254 0.52 -9.81 -34.72
CA LEU A 254 0.32 -8.61 -33.92
C LEU A 254 1.64 -7.87 -33.73
N LYS A 255 2.71 -8.55 -33.32
CA LYS A 255 4.04 -7.96 -33.14
C LYS A 255 4.54 -7.28 -34.40
N ALA A 256 4.50 -7.97 -35.55
CA ALA A 256 4.92 -7.41 -36.83
C ALA A 256 4.09 -6.17 -37.23
N TYR A 257 2.78 -6.16 -36.96
CA TYR A 257 1.94 -5.00 -37.17
C TYR A 257 2.30 -3.83 -36.27
N LEU A 258 2.49 -4.08 -34.95
CA LEU A 258 2.85 -3.04 -33.99
C LEU A 258 4.21 -2.41 -34.31
N GLU A 259 5.20 -3.21 -34.75
CA GLU A 259 6.51 -2.72 -35.23
C GLU A 259 6.40 -1.82 -36.46
N SER A 260 5.34 -1.95 -37.26
CA SER A 260 5.09 -1.08 -38.43
C SER A 260 4.49 0.28 -38.06
N ILE A 261 3.82 0.42 -36.90
CA ILE A 261 3.10 1.64 -36.48
C ILE A 261 3.65 2.28 -35.21
N GLY A 262 4.70 1.69 -34.62
CA GLY A 262 5.25 2.12 -33.33
C GLY A 262 6.69 1.70 -33.11
N ASP A 263 7.21 2.03 -31.92
CA ASP A 263 8.50 1.54 -31.41
C ASP A 263 8.32 0.96 -29.99
N CYS A 264 9.42 0.52 -29.38
CA CYS A 264 9.43 -0.13 -28.07
C CYS A 264 8.44 -1.30 -27.97
N VAL A 265 8.25 -2.05 -29.07
CA VAL A 265 7.26 -3.11 -29.16
C VAL A 265 7.69 -4.35 -28.38
N VAL A 266 6.98 -4.67 -27.32
CA VAL A 266 7.12 -5.92 -26.56
C VAL A 266 5.82 -6.71 -26.67
N VAL A 267 5.90 -7.93 -27.21
CA VAL A 267 4.79 -8.89 -27.26
C VAL A 267 5.30 -10.20 -26.67
N VAL A 268 4.83 -10.51 -25.47
CA VAL A 268 5.18 -11.76 -24.77
C VAL A 268 3.99 -12.70 -24.87
N ASP A 269 4.21 -13.86 -25.48
CA ASP A 269 3.23 -14.90 -25.72
C ASP A 269 3.35 -15.99 -24.65
N ASP A 270 2.35 -16.15 -23.79
CA ASP A 270 2.24 -17.18 -22.75
C ASP A 270 1.04 -18.09 -23.08
N ASP A 271 0.86 -19.21 -22.37
CA ASP A 271 -0.13 -20.24 -22.71
C ASP A 271 -1.54 -19.70 -22.92
N ASP A 272 -2.07 -18.90 -22.00
CA ASP A 272 -3.45 -18.37 -22.05
C ASP A 272 -3.54 -16.86 -22.29
N ILE A 273 -2.42 -16.12 -22.18
CA ILE A 273 -2.41 -14.67 -22.28
C ILE A 273 -1.28 -14.16 -23.18
N VAL A 274 -1.46 -12.95 -23.72
CA VAL A 274 -0.40 -12.23 -24.44
C VAL A 274 -0.23 -10.86 -23.78
N LYS A 275 0.98 -10.54 -23.27
CA LYS A 275 1.32 -9.21 -22.75
C LYS A 275 1.83 -8.34 -23.89
N VAL A 276 1.31 -7.12 -24.00
CA VAL A 276 1.68 -6.15 -25.03
C VAL A 276 2.10 -4.84 -24.41
N HIS A 277 3.23 -4.29 -24.89
CA HIS A 277 3.67 -2.91 -24.67
C HIS A 277 4.11 -2.32 -26.00
N VAL A 278 3.70 -1.11 -26.33
CA VAL A 278 4.08 -0.41 -27.56
C VAL A 278 3.94 1.10 -27.43
N HIS A 279 4.89 1.84 -28.02
CA HIS A 279 4.76 3.28 -28.23
C HIS A 279 4.25 3.54 -29.65
N SER A 280 3.12 4.24 -29.80
CA SER A 280 2.49 4.54 -31.10
C SER A 280 1.80 5.91 -31.08
N ASN A 281 1.57 6.49 -32.25
CA ASN A 281 0.69 7.66 -32.37
C ASN A 281 -0.79 7.29 -32.59
N GLU A 282 -1.06 5.99 -32.72
CA GLU A 282 -2.37 5.44 -33.08
C GLU A 282 -2.84 4.38 -32.07
N PRO A 283 -3.03 4.74 -30.77
CA PRO A 283 -3.39 3.74 -29.74
C PRO A 283 -4.72 3.03 -30.04
N GLY A 284 -5.64 3.65 -30.74
CA GLY A 284 -6.88 3.00 -31.18
C GLY A 284 -6.62 1.83 -32.15
N ASN A 285 -5.68 1.97 -33.10
CA ASN A 285 -5.30 0.91 -34.02
C ASN A 285 -4.55 -0.23 -33.30
N VAL A 286 -3.75 0.10 -32.29
CA VAL A 286 -3.10 -0.89 -31.41
C VAL A 286 -4.15 -1.78 -30.73
N ILE A 287 -5.16 -1.17 -30.10
CA ILE A 287 -6.27 -1.88 -29.44
C ILE A 287 -7.07 -2.74 -30.44
N GLN A 288 -7.42 -2.18 -31.59
CA GLN A 288 -8.17 -2.90 -32.63
C GLN A 288 -7.42 -4.12 -33.16
N ALA A 289 -6.10 -4.03 -33.31
CA ALA A 289 -5.28 -5.15 -33.74
C ALA A 289 -5.20 -6.25 -32.67
N ALA A 290 -5.11 -5.86 -31.41
CA ALA A 290 -5.05 -6.77 -30.27
C ALA A 290 -6.36 -7.53 -30.06
N LEU A 291 -7.51 -6.88 -30.23
CA LEU A 291 -8.85 -7.49 -30.11
C LEU A 291 -9.09 -8.65 -31.10
N LYS A 292 -8.34 -8.73 -32.20
CA LYS A 292 -8.38 -9.88 -33.14
C LYS A 292 -7.80 -11.16 -32.56
N ILE A 293 -7.06 -11.07 -31.45
CA ILE A 293 -6.52 -12.23 -30.74
C ILE A 293 -7.48 -12.66 -29.63
N GLY A 294 -8.06 -11.69 -28.92
CA GLY A 294 -9.00 -11.97 -27.84
C GLY A 294 -9.35 -10.73 -27.00
N PRO A 295 -10.17 -10.87 -25.97
CA PRO A 295 -10.53 -9.81 -25.04
C PRO A 295 -9.30 -9.21 -24.35
N LEU A 296 -9.34 -7.89 -24.11
CA LEU A 296 -8.26 -7.16 -23.45
C LEU A 296 -8.60 -6.89 -22.00
N ILE A 297 -7.59 -7.02 -21.12
CA ILE A 297 -7.66 -6.69 -19.71
C ILE A 297 -6.47 -5.80 -19.32
N ASN A 298 -6.60 -5.03 -18.24
CA ASN A 298 -5.57 -4.13 -17.71
C ASN A 298 -5.05 -3.14 -18.77
N ILE A 299 -5.97 -2.49 -19.50
CA ILE A 299 -5.61 -1.54 -20.55
C ILE A 299 -5.14 -0.23 -19.93
N LYS A 300 -3.91 0.16 -20.23
CA LYS A 300 -3.32 1.45 -19.87
C LYS A 300 -2.81 2.15 -21.10
N ILE A 301 -3.20 3.41 -21.29
CA ILE A 301 -2.74 4.26 -22.41
C ILE A 301 -2.34 5.61 -21.84
N ASP A 302 -1.05 5.90 -21.87
CA ASP A 302 -0.47 7.15 -21.38
C ASP A 302 -0.02 8.02 -22.56
N ASN A 303 -0.33 9.33 -22.53
CA ASN A 303 0.22 10.29 -23.48
C ASN A 303 1.56 10.82 -22.99
N MET A 304 2.66 10.29 -23.54
CA MET A 304 4.03 10.64 -23.15
C MET A 304 4.40 12.10 -23.44
N ARG A 305 3.72 12.77 -24.38
CA ARG A 305 3.94 14.20 -24.67
C ARG A 305 3.43 15.08 -23.52
N TYR A 306 2.36 14.66 -22.82
CA TYR A 306 1.85 15.37 -21.65
C TYR A 306 2.71 15.11 -20.40
N GLN A 307 3.37 13.97 -20.30
CA GLN A 307 4.34 13.70 -19.22
C GLN A 307 5.59 14.59 -19.35
N HIS A 308 6.00 14.93 -20.58
CA HIS A 308 7.11 15.86 -20.83
C HIS A 308 6.68 17.34 -20.90
N ALA A 309 5.47 17.65 -21.33
CA ALA A 309 4.98 19.03 -21.40
C ALA A 309 4.76 19.68 -20.02
N ASN A 310 4.57 18.89 -18.98
CA ASN A 310 4.57 19.38 -17.60
C ASN A 310 5.98 19.67 -17.05
N ALA A 311 7.04 19.34 -17.79
CA ALA A 311 8.40 19.75 -17.50
C ALA A 311 8.81 21.07 -18.18
N ASP A 312 8.08 21.52 -19.23
CA ASP A 312 8.48 22.68 -20.06
C ASP A 312 7.54 23.89 -19.95
N VAL A 313 6.46 23.87 -19.20
CA VAL A 313 5.60 25.04 -18.96
C VAL A 313 6.00 25.76 -17.67
N GLY A 314 7.19 26.34 -17.70
CA GLY A 314 7.74 27.09 -16.56
C GLY A 314 8.87 28.04 -16.91
N MET A 315 8.97 28.53 -18.18
CA MET A 315 9.95 29.56 -18.51
C MET A 315 9.29 30.67 -19.33
N ASP A 316 8.73 31.66 -18.64
CA ASP A 316 8.87 33.08 -18.96
C ASP A 316 8.20 33.92 -17.85
N ALA A 317 8.98 34.31 -16.83
CA ALA A 317 8.88 35.59 -16.15
C ALA A 317 9.97 35.74 -15.06
N LYS A 318 10.95 36.56 -15.39
CA LYS A 318 11.79 37.39 -14.50
C LYS A 318 12.74 36.68 -13.51
N LYS A 319 14.05 36.77 -13.87
CA LYS A 319 15.19 36.74 -12.96
C LYS A 319 14.97 37.67 -11.78
N ASP A 320 15.01 37.13 -10.57
CA ASP A 320 15.66 37.77 -9.42
C ASP A 320 16.22 36.67 -8.50
N ASN A 321 17.51 36.85 -8.18
CA ASN A 321 18.33 35.95 -7.39
C ASN A 321 17.79 35.75 -5.98
N LYS A 322 17.57 34.48 -5.58
CA LYS A 322 17.87 33.99 -4.22
C LYS A 322 18.00 32.48 -4.28
N GLU A 323 19.11 31.97 -3.72
CA GLU A 323 19.36 30.57 -3.45
C GLU A 323 18.20 29.97 -2.67
N GLU A 324 17.43 29.08 -3.30
CA GLU A 324 16.44 28.26 -2.61
C GLU A 324 16.63 26.79 -2.97
N ASN A 325 16.71 26.01 -1.92
CA ASN A 325 16.81 24.56 -1.87
C ASN A 325 15.83 23.87 -2.84
N LEU A 326 16.36 23.14 -3.86
CA LEU A 326 15.57 22.26 -4.70
C LEU A 326 15.27 20.93 -3.98
N SER A 327 14.20 20.91 -3.18
CA SER A 327 13.43 19.71 -2.95
C SER A 327 12.32 19.69 -4.02
N ARG A 328 12.33 18.72 -4.94
CA ARG A 328 11.16 18.45 -5.79
C ARG A 328 10.09 17.81 -4.90
N ASP A 329 9.33 18.66 -4.22
CA ASP A 329 8.02 18.29 -3.68
C ASP A 329 7.13 17.91 -4.88
N THR A 330 6.51 16.74 -4.86
CA THR A 330 5.24 16.54 -5.56
C THR A 330 4.37 17.70 -5.12
N GLU A 331 3.98 18.59 -6.04
CA GLU A 331 3.20 19.81 -5.70
C GLU A 331 1.92 19.36 -5.00
N ILE A 332 1.92 19.47 -3.67
CA ILE A 332 0.72 19.29 -2.86
C ILE A 332 -0.23 20.41 -3.28
N ASN A 333 -1.37 20.06 -3.81
CA ASN A 333 -2.38 21.03 -4.26
C ASN A 333 -3.04 21.69 -3.04
N ARG A 334 -2.36 22.71 -2.50
CA ARG A 334 -2.79 23.44 -1.31
C ARG A 334 -3.91 24.41 -1.65
N VAL A 335 -5.10 24.13 -1.15
CA VAL A 335 -6.27 25.00 -1.31
C VAL A 335 -6.46 25.86 -0.07
N GLN A 336 -6.70 27.17 -0.26
CA GLN A 336 -6.98 28.08 0.85
C GLN A 336 -8.29 27.69 1.55
N PRO A 337 -8.34 27.68 2.90
CA PRO A 337 -9.53 27.34 3.65
C PRO A 337 -10.66 28.35 3.42
N THR A 338 -11.84 27.87 3.04
CA THR A 338 -13.07 28.66 2.89
C THR A 338 -14.13 28.31 3.92
N LYS A 339 -13.96 27.21 4.67
CA LYS A 339 -14.85 26.75 5.74
C LYS A 339 -14.05 26.29 6.97
N ASP A 340 -14.71 26.12 8.10
CA ASP A 340 -14.05 25.73 9.34
C ASP A 340 -13.71 24.25 9.36
N TYR A 341 -14.61 23.37 8.90
CA TYR A 341 -14.45 21.93 8.93
C TYR A 341 -14.58 21.29 7.54
N GLY A 342 -13.85 20.20 7.32
CA GLY A 342 -13.93 19.37 6.12
C GLY A 342 -13.65 17.91 6.43
N PHE A 343 -13.91 17.04 5.45
CA PHE A 343 -13.83 15.60 5.60
C PHE A 343 -13.03 14.97 4.48
N VAL A 344 -12.16 14.03 4.85
CA VAL A 344 -11.47 13.11 3.95
C VAL A 344 -11.82 11.70 4.38
N ALA A 345 -12.36 10.89 3.49
CA ALA A 345 -12.66 9.49 3.75
C ALA A 345 -11.83 8.58 2.83
N VAL A 346 -11.46 7.41 3.32
CA VAL A 346 -10.92 6.36 2.46
C VAL A 346 -12.02 5.35 2.18
N ALA A 347 -12.24 5.02 0.92
CA ALA A 347 -13.22 4.02 0.51
C ALA A 347 -12.77 3.28 -0.76
N ALA A 348 -13.12 1.99 -0.84
CA ALA A 348 -13.02 1.19 -2.04
C ALA A 348 -14.45 0.88 -2.54
N GLY A 349 -14.67 1.03 -3.83
CA GLY A 349 -15.97 0.89 -4.48
C GLY A 349 -16.64 2.23 -4.77
N ASP A 350 -17.17 2.37 -5.98
CA ASP A 350 -17.76 3.62 -6.45
C ASP A 350 -19.00 4.02 -5.64
N GLY A 351 -19.86 3.07 -5.30
CA GLY A 351 -21.07 3.34 -4.50
C GLY A 351 -20.74 3.80 -3.08
N MET A 352 -19.68 3.23 -2.45
CA MET A 352 -19.19 3.72 -1.17
C MET A 352 -18.66 5.15 -1.28
N ALA A 353 -17.92 5.46 -2.35
CA ALA A 353 -17.36 6.79 -2.57
C ALA A 353 -18.45 7.84 -2.83
N GLU A 354 -19.49 7.49 -3.60
CA GLU A 354 -20.64 8.35 -3.84
C GLU A 354 -21.40 8.65 -2.55
N LEU A 355 -21.64 7.64 -1.71
CA LEU A 355 -22.31 7.83 -0.43
C LEU A 355 -21.56 8.79 0.48
N PHE A 356 -20.22 8.70 0.58
CA PHE A 356 -19.45 9.68 1.34
C PHE A 356 -19.56 11.11 0.79
N LYS A 357 -19.59 11.27 -0.54
CA LYS A 357 -19.79 12.59 -1.17
C LYS A 357 -21.18 13.14 -0.89
N GLU A 358 -22.21 12.31 -0.95
CA GLU A 358 -23.58 12.70 -0.61
C GLU A 358 -23.72 13.15 0.86
N LEU A 359 -22.95 12.53 1.76
CA LEU A 359 -22.86 12.93 3.17
C LEU A 359 -22.04 14.20 3.40
N GLY A 360 -21.47 14.81 2.34
CA GLY A 360 -20.69 16.05 2.44
C GLY A 360 -19.18 15.84 2.63
N CYS A 361 -18.65 14.64 2.37
CA CYS A 361 -17.21 14.43 2.34
C CYS A 361 -16.57 15.20 1.19
N ASP A 362 -15.53 15.99 1.47
CA ASP A 362 -14.87 16.83 0.48
C ASP A 362 -14.02 16.03 -0.49
N VAL A 363 -13.27 15.06 0.03
CA VAL A 363 -12.37 14.22 -0.78
C VAL A 363 -12.49 12.77 -0.33
N VAL A 364 -12.73 11.87 -1.28
CA VAL A 364 -12.67 10.43 -1.06
C VAL A 364 -11.41 9.89 -1.72
N VAL A 365 -10.54 9.32 -0.91
CA VAL A 365 -9.31 8.64 -1.36
C VAL A 365 -9.65 7.19 -1.68
N SER A 366 -9.39 6.78 -2.92
CA SER A 366 -9.62 5.39 -3.33
C SER A 366 -8.62 4.44 -2.70
N GLY A 367 -9.08 3.33 -2.15
CA GLY A 367 -8.22 2.28 -1.57
C GLY A 367 -8.80 1.63 -0.32
N GLY A 368 -8.01 0.77 0.29
CA GLY A 368 -8.32 0.19 1.59
C GLY A 368 -8.64 -1.30 1.61
N GLN A 369 -8.77 -1.96 0.47
CA GLN A 369 -8.99 -3.41 0.40
C GLN A 369 -7.82 -4.13 -0.29
N THR A 370 -7.56 -3.81 -1.55
CA THR A 370 -6.49 -4.41 -2.34
C THR A 370 -5.24 -3.54 -2.40
N MET A 371 -5.39 -2.24 -2.16
CA MET A 371 -4.28 -1.28 -2.16
C MET A 371 -4.52 -0.19 -1.11
N ASN A 372 -3.60 -0.06 -0.17
CA ASN A 372 -3.67 1.01 0.83
C ASN A 372 -3.11 2.32 0.25
N PRO A 373 -3.80 3.47 0.44
CA PRO A 373 -3.25 4.76 0.09
C PRO A 373 -1.97 5.03 0.89
N SER A 374 -1.05 5.79 0.30
CA SER A 374 0.14 6.26 1.01
C SER A 374 -0.20 7.40 1.98
N THR A 375 0.72 7.70 2.88
CA THR A 375 0.62 8.90 3.72
C THR A 375 0.51 10.16 2.86
N ASP A 376 1.24 10.25 1.72
CA ASP A 376 1.15 11.36 0.79
C ASP A 376 -0.21 11.45 0.09
N ASP A 377 -0.82 10.32 -0.29
CA ASP A 377 -2.16 10.32 -0.91
C ASP A 377 -3.20 10.95 0.05
N ILE A 378 -3.13 10.57 1.34
CA ILE A 378 -4.01 11.12 2.38
C ILE A 378 -3.66 12.58 2.67
N LEU A 379 -2.38 12.94 2.74
CA LEU A 379 -1.92 14.31 2.96
C LEU A 379 -2.37 15.24 1.82
N ASN A 380 -2.25 14.81 0.57
CA ASN A 380 -2.74 15.55 -0.59
C ASN A 380 -4.25 15.79 -0.52
N ALA A 381 -5.02 14.76 -0.11
CA ALA A 381 -6.45 14.91 0.10
C ALA A 381 -6.77 15.93 1.20
N VAL A 382 -6.05 15.90 2.31
CA VAL A 382 -6.17 16.87 3.40
C VAL A 382 -5.85 18.29 2.93
N GLU A 383 -4.73 18.49 2.22
CA GLU A 383 -4.29 19.80 1.75
C GLU A 383 -5.15 20.36 0.60
N SER A 384 -5.82 19.51 -0.17
CA SER A 384 -6.79 19.90 -1.20
C SER A 384 -8.20 20.18 -0.65
N THR A 385 -8.47 19.85 0.61
CA THR A 385 -9.74 20.14 1.28
C THR A 385 -9.80 21.60 1.70
N PRO A 386 -10.81 22.41 1.27
CA PRO A 386 -10.85 23.86 1.55
C PRO A 386 -11.34 24.18 2.98
N ALA A 387 -10.74 23.54 3.99
CA ALA A 387 -11.13 23.69 5.40
C ALA A 387 -9.94 23.99 6.30
N LYS A 388 -10.21 24.73 7.41
CA LYS A 388 -9.19 25.03 8.44
C LYS A 388 -8.84 23.77 9.24
N HIS A 389 -9.80 22.89 9.45
CA HIS A 389 -9.65 21.64 10.17
C HIS A 389 -10.31 20.49 9.40
N VAL A 390 -9.56 19.41 9.18
CA VAL A 390 -10.00 18.26 8.39
C VAL A 390 -10.11 17.02 9.26
N PHE A 391 -11.28 16.37 9.24
CA PHE A 391 -11.48 15.06 9.82
C PHE A 391 -11.16 13.99 8.79
N VAL A 392 -10.26 13.06 9.14
CA VAL A 392 -9.87 11.94 8.29
C VAL A 392 -10.52 10.66 8.80
N LEU A 393 -11.21 9.95 7.92
CA LEU A 393 -11.92 8.69 8.17
C LEU A 393 -11.20 7.57 7.40
N PRO A 394 -10.27 6.83 8.02
CA PRO A 394 -9.48 5.79 7.34
C PRO A 394 -10.31 4.59 6.88
N ASN A 395 -11.36 4.23 7.60
CA ASN A 395 -12.32 3.15 7.30
C ASN A 395 -11.68 1.76 7.11
N ASN A 396 -10.42 1.63 7.48
CA ASN A 396 -9.66 0.38 7.47
C ASN A 396 -8.55 0.44 8.52
N LYS A 397 -8.44 -0.62 9.32
CA LYS A 397 -7.43 -0.72 10.39
C LYS A 397 -5.97 -0.55 9.89
N ASN A 398 -5.70 -0.95 8.63
CA ASN A 398 -4.37 -0.88 8.04
C ASN A 398 -3.97 0.53 7.57
N ILE A 399 -4.95 1.45 7.49
CA ILE A 399 -4.74 2.82 7.02
C ILE A 399 -4.62 3.81 8.18
N ILE A 400 -5.14 3.47 9.37
CA ILE A 400 -5.16 4.36 10.54
C ILE A 400 -3.78 4.95 10.80
N MET A 401 -2.73 4.12 10.84
CA MET A 401 -1.37 4.58 11.13
C MET A 401 -0.84 5.54 10.06
N ALA A 402 -1.14 5.30 8.78
CA ALA A 402 -0.75 6.20 7.69
C ALA A 402 -1.49 7.55 7.79
N ALA A 403 -2.78 7.52 8.10
CA ALA A 403 -3.57 8.72 8.34
C ALA A 403 -3.05 9.52 9.55
N GLU A 404 -2.67 8.87 10.65
CA GLU A 404 -2.10 9.53 11.83
C GLU A 404 -0.78 10.27 11.53
N GLN A 405 0.02 9.81 10.55
CA GLN A 405 1.23 10.52 10.16
C GLN A 405 0.91 11.89 9.54
N THR A 406 -0.23 12.06 8.88
CA THR A 406 -0.63 13.34 8.27
C THR A 406 -0.86 14.45 9.29
N VAL A 407 -1.21 14.12 10.53
CA VAL A 407 -1.43 15.12 11.62
C VAL A 407 -0.20 16.01 11.83
N ASN A 408 1.00 15.44 11.68
CA ASN A 408 2.27 16.18 11.88
C ASN A 408 2.88 16.71 10.57
N LEU A 409 2.31 16.36 9.43
CA LEU A 409 2.81 16.75 8.11
C LEU A 409 1.96 17.84 7.46
N ALA A 410 0.68 17.95 7.83
CA ALA A 410 -0.25 18.91 7.25
C ALA A 410 -0.01 20.34 7.80
N ASP A 411 -0.27 21.34 6.95
CA ASP A 411 -0.20 22.78 7.28
C ASP A 411 -1.49 23.30 7.94
N ARG A 412 -2.46 22.41 8.19
CA ARG A 412 -3.78 22.73 8.79
C ARG A 412 -4.13 21.75 9.92
N GLY A 413 -5.20 22.05 10.65
CA GLY A 413 -5.68 21.16 11.70
C GLY A 413 -6.15 19.83 11.10
N VAL A 414 -5.72 18.72 11.67
CA VAL A 414 -6.15 17.36 11.26
C VAL A 414 -6.56 16.57 12.49
N SER A 415 -7.70 15.89 12.40
CA SER A 415 -8.14 14.89 13.38
C SER A 415 -8.44 13.58 12.68
N VAL A 416 -7.77 12.51 13.06
CA VAL A 416 -8.04 11.17 12.53
C VAL A 416 -9.05 10.47 13.42
N VAL A 417 -10.27 10.25 12.92
CA VAL A 417 -11.27 9.41 13.58
C VAL A 417 -10.97 7.96 13.22
N ALA A 418 -10.49 7.16 14.15
CA ALA A 418 -9.92 5.83 13.92
C ALA A 418 -10.98 4.77 13.50
N THR A 419 -11.74 5.05 12.45
CA THR A 419 -12.75 4.16 11.87
C THR A 419 -12.07 2.97 11.19
N LYS A 420 -12.58 1.77 11.42
CA LYS A 420 -12.01 0.49 10.93
C LYS A 420 -12.80 -0.09 9.77
N THR A 421 -14.00 0.41 9.54
CA THR A 421 -14.92 -0.03 8.48
C THR A 421 -15.64 1.17 7.89
N VAL A 422 -16.11 1.06 6.65
CA VAL A 422 -16.89 2.11 5.98
C VAL A 422 -18.15 2.48 6.75
N PRO A 423 -18.96 1.52 7.26
CA PRO A 423 -20.12 1.87 8.11
C PRO A 423 -19.75 2.74 9.32
N GLN A 424 -18.63 2.44 10.00
CA GLN A 424 -18.15 3.29 11.11
C GLN A 424 -17.88 4.72 10.67
N GLY A 425 -17.32 4.91 9.47
CA GLY A 425 -17.07 6.23 8.91
C GLY A 425 -18.33 7.00 8.58
N ILE A 426 -19.32 6.30 8.01
CA ILE A 426 -20.64 6.87 7.71
C ILE A 426 -21.31 7.37 8.99
N THR A 427 -21.41 6.52 10.01
CA THR A 427 -22.03 6.89 11.29
C THR A 427 -21.25 7.98 12.01
N ALA A 428 -19.91 7.99 11.91
CA ALA A 428 -19.09 9.08 12.42
C ALA A 428 -19.46 10.42 11.76
N MET A 429 -19.58 10.48 10.43
CA MET A 429 -19.97 11.71 9.71
C MET A 429 -21.37 12.19 10.10
N LEU A 430 -22.33 11.29 10.24
CA LEU A 430 -23.70 11.63 10.65
C LEU A 430 -23.79 12.21 12.07
N ASN A 431 -22.77 11.99 12.90
CA ASN A 431 -22.69 12.53 14.27
C ASN A 431 -21.79 13.77 14.40
N PHE A 432 -21.43 14.39 13.26
CA PHE A 432 -20.76 15.68 13.25
C PHE A 432 -21.74 16.83 13.50
N ASP A 433 -21.33 17.81 14.29
CA ASP A 433 -22.09 19.04 14.59
C ASP A 433 -21.20 20.27 14.36
N GLU A 434 -21.56 21.08 13.37
CA GLU A 434 -20.80 22.27 12.98
C GLU A 434 -20.67 23.30 14.12
N SER A 435 -21.58 23.30 15.09
CA SER A 435 -21.58 24.21 16.24
C SER A 435 -20.54 23.87 17.31
N LEU A 436 -19.99 22.65 17.28
CA LEU A 436 -19.04 22.15 18.25
C LEU A 436 -17.58 22.37 17.81
N SER A 437 -16.67 22.39 18.79
CA SER A 437 -15.22 22.43 18.51
C SER A 437 -14.73 21.16 17.81
N SER A 438 -13.60 21.24 17.12
CA SER A 438 -12.97 20.07 16.49
C SER A 438 -12.70 18.92 17.47
N LYS A 439 -12.35 19.25 18.72
CA LYS A 439 -12.09 18.26 19.76
C LYS A 439 -13.37 17.55 20.23
N GLU A 440 -14.45 18.28 20.41
CA GLU A 440 -15.76 17.73 20.77
C GLU A 440 -16.31 16.87 19.65
N ASN A 441 -16.23 17.36 18.40
CA ASN A 441 -16.62 16.60 17.22
C ASN A 441 -15.80 15.30 17.09
N HIS A 442 -14.48 15.37 17.24
CA HIS A 442 -13.66 14.16 17.20
C HIS A 442 -14.12 13.11 18.23
N LEU A 443 -14.42 13.53 19.46
CA LEU A 443 -14.89 12.63 20.51
C LEU A 443 -16.27 12.04 20.18
N ASN A 444 -17.22 12.86 19.71
CA ASN A 444 -18.57 12.42 19.36
C ASN A 444 -18.55 11.45 18.18
N MET A 445 -17.81 11.78 17.11
CA MET A 445 -17.64 10.94 15.93
C MET A 445 -16.99 9.60 16.27
N ALA A 446 -15.92 9.60 17.10
CA ALA A 446 -15.26 8.39 17.54
C ALA A 446 -16.19 7.49 18.37
N LYS A 447 -16.95 8.08 19.30
CA LYS A 447 -17.93 7.36 20.11
C LYS A 447 -19.05 6.76 19.25
N ALA A 448 -19.54 7.51 18.27
CA ALA A 448 -20.55 7.02 17.34
C ALA A 448 -20.02 5.86 16.49
N ALA A 449 -18.79 5.95 15.98
CA ALA A 449 -18.16 4.86 15.25
C ALA A 449 -18.01 3.58 16.09
N GLU A 450 -17.71 3.70 17.39
CA GLU A 450 -17.57 2.55 18.30
C GLU A 450 -18.89 1.79 18.53
N SER A 451 -20.05 2.43 18.34
CA SER A 451 -21.36 1.78 18.49
C SER A 451 -21.76 0.94 17.26
N VAL A 452 -21.06 1.07 16.15
CA VAL A 452 -21.35 0.34 14.91
C VAL A 452 -20.62 -0.99 14.88
N HIS A 453 -21.37 -2.07 14.78
CA HIS A 453 -20.83 -3.42 14.59
C HIS A 453 -20.93 -3.83 13.13
N THR A 454 -19.85 -4.42 12.60
CA THR A 454 -19.78 -4.73 11.17
C THR A 454 -19.61 -6.22 10.94
N ALA A 455 -20.53 -6.81 10.17
CA ALA A 455 -20.38 -8.11 9.56
C ALA A 455 -19.77 -7.98 8.17
N GLN A 456 -18.84 -8.86 7.82
CA GLN A 456 -18.19 -8.89 6.50
C GLN A 456 -18.16 -10.32 5.99
N VAL A 457 -18.35 -10.51 4.69
CA VAL A 457 -18.25 -11.82 4.03
C VAL A 457 -17.27 -11.73 2.87
N THR A 458 -16.28 -12.60 2.90
CA THR A 458 -15.26 -12.78 1.87
C THR A 458 -15.04 -14.25 1.58
N PHE A 459 -14.08 -14.60 0.77
CA PHE A 459 -13.74 -16.00 0.43
C PHE A 459 -12.38 -16.41 1.00
N ALA A 460 -12.18 -17.71 1.15
CA ALA A 460 -10.88 -18.30 1.50
C ALA A 460 -10.01 -18.40 0.25
N ALA A 461 -8.89 -17.70 0.22
CA ALA A 461 -7.94 -17.70 -0.90
C ALA A 461 -7.11 -19.00 -1.00
N ARG A 462 -7.12 -19.84 0.05
CA ARG A 462 -6.43 -21.16 0.10
C ARG A 462 -6.99 -22.03 1.21
N ASP A 463 -6.61 -23.31 1.17
CA ASP A 463 -6.87 -24.23 2.28
C ASP A 463 -6.14 -23.78 3.54
N SER A 464 -6.83 -23.78 4.66
CA SER A 464 -6.29 -23.37 5.97
C SER A 464 -7.04 -24.04 7.13
N VAL A 465 -6.64 -23.76 8.38
CA VAL A 465 -7.33 -24.23 9.57
C VAL A 465 -7.56 -23.03 10.49
N PHE A 466 -8.79 -22.84 10.95
CA PHE A 466 -9.15 -21.79 11.88
C PHE A 466 -9.97 -22.36 13.04
N GLY A 467 -9.53 -22.15 14.28
CA GLY A 467 -10.21 -22.65 15.47
C GLY A 467 -10.44 -24.18 15.46
N GLY A 468 -9.53 -24.94 14.81
CA GLY A 468 -9.65 -26.40 14.63
C GLY A 468 -10.56 -26.83 13.48
N GLN A 469 -11.23 -25.90 12.79
CA GLN A 469 -12.06 -26.18 11.62
C GLN A 469 -11.22 -26.05 10.34
N LYS A 470 -11.28 -27.06 9.45
CA LYS A 470 -10.67 -26.98 8.12
C LYS A 470 -11.46 -26.02 7.24
N ILE A 471 -10.76 -25.08 6.63
CA ILE A 471 -11.27 -24.15 5.62
C ILE A 471 -10.72 -24.61 4.29
N LYS A 472 -11.57 -24.73 3.28
CA LYS A 472 -11.17 -25.03 1.90
C LYS A 472 -11.16 -23.75 1.08
N GLU A 473 -10.27 -23.68 0.12
CA GLU A 473 -10.24 -22.63 -0.89
C GLU A 473 -11.62 -22.44 -1.53
N GLY A 474 -12.05 -21.19 -1.69
CA GLY A 474 -13.35 -20.81 -2.26
C GLY A 474 -14.53 -20.84 -1.28
N GLN A 475 -14.38 -21.34 -0.05
CA GLN A 475 -15.45 -21.23 0.96
C GLN A 475 -15.61 -19.79 1.43
N TYR A 476 -16.85 -19.42 1.82
CA TYR A 476 -17.15 -18.08 2.33
C TYR A 476 -16.84 -17.97 3.82
N LEU A 477 -16.13 -16.89 4.15
CA LEU A 477 -15.72 -16.54 5.51
C LEU A 477 -16.60 -15.42 6.04
N GLY A 478 -17.35 -15.68 7.10
CA GLY A 478 -18.12 -14.68 7.81
C GLY A 478 -17.31 -14.10 8.98
N MET A 479 -17.20 -12.78 9.02
CA MET A 479 -16.41 -12.05 10.00
C MET A 479 -17.30 -11.11 10.83
N GLU A 480 -17.04 -11.06 12.14
CA GLU A 480 -17.63 -10.09 13.08
C GLU A 480 -16.53 -9.13 13.55
N ASP A 481 -16.70 -7.83 13.28
CA ASP A 481 -15.73 -6.79 13.67
C ASP A 481 -14.27 -7.15 13.29
N GLY A 482 -14.08 -7.71 12.07
CA GLY A 482 -12.78 -8.09 11.53
C GLY A 482 -12.21 -9.44 12.04
N LYS A 483 -13.01 -10.26 12.72
CA LYS A 483 -12.62 -11.61 13.16
C LYS A 483 -13.46 -12.67 12.47
N ILE A 484 -12.84 -13.69 11.87
CA ILE A 484 -13.56 -14.85 11.33
C ILE A 484 -14.33 -15.52 12.45
N THR A 485 -15.60 -15.80 12.22
CA THR A 485 -16.48 -16.44 13.20
C THR A 485 -17.28 -17.60 12.62
N LEU A 486 -17.34 -17.73 11.30
CA LEU A 486 -17.98 -18.85 10.61
C LEU A 486 -17.40 -19.07 9.22
N VAL A 487 -17.57 -20.31 8.73
CA VAL A 487 -17.24 -20.76 7.38
C VAL A 487 -18.46 -21.41 6.77
N GLU A 488 -18.81 -21.09 5.53
CA GLU A 488 -20.00 -21.55 4.84
C GLU A 488 -19.71 -21.82 3.36
N ASP A 489 -20.52 -22.69 2.76
CA ASP A 489 -20.46 -22.98 1.32
C ASP A 489 -21.43 -22.09 0.50
N ASP A 490 -22.39 -21.43 1.17
CA ASP A 490 -23.38 -20.55 0.55
C ASP A 490 -23.20 -19.10 1.00
N LEU A 491 -23.04 -18.20 0.03
CA LEU A 491 -22.75 -16.78 0.24
C LEU A 491 -23.84 -16.07 1.08
N VAL A 492 -25.10 -16.21 0.68
CA VAL A 492 -26.22 -15.53 1.35
C VAL A 492 -26.42 -16.08 2.75
N ASN A 493 -26.20 -17.38 2.94
CA ASN A 493 -26.26 -18.00 4.26
C ASN A 493 -25.13 -17.52 5.17
N ALA A 494 -23.90 -17.35 4.65
CA ALA A 494 -22.79 -16.78 5.39
C ALA A 494 -23.14 -15.37 5.88
N ALA A 495 -23.60 -14.49 4.97
CA ALA A 495 -23.98 -13.11 5.28
C ALA A 495 -25.14 -13.05 6.29
N TYR A 496 -26.18 -13.84 6.08
CA TYR A 496 -27.32 -13.92 7.01
C TYR A 496 -26.89 -14.38 8.41
N ARG A 497 -26.08 -15.42 8.51
CA ARG A 497 -25.65 -15.99 9.80
C ARG A 497 -24.76 -15.03 10.58
N VAL A 498 -23.81 -14.39 9.93
CA VAL A 498 -22.89 -13.45 10.61
C VAL A 498 -23.64 -12.18 11.04
N THR A 499 -24.48 -11.59 10.19
CA THR A 499 -25.27 -10.40 10.52
C THR A 499 -26.28 -10.71 11.64
N ARG A 500 -26.99 -11.85 11.56
CA ARG A 500 -27.90 -12.30 12.62
C ARG A 500 -27.22 -12.45 13.98
N ARG A 501 -25.95 -12.92 14.01
CA ARG A 501 -25.18 -13.06 15.26
C ARG A 501 -24.89 -11.71 15.88
N LEU A 502 -24.52 -10.70 15.08
CA LEU A 502 -24.31 -9.33 15.57
C LEU A 502 -25.59 -8.73 16.14
N VAL A 503 -26.71 -8.81 15.42
CA VAL A 503 -28.01 -8.31 15.92
C VAL A 503 -28.40 -8.99 17.24
N LYS A 504 -28.19 -10.30 17.36
CA LYS A 504 -28.51 -11.01 18.62
C LYS A 504 -27.59 -10.63 19.78
N LYS A 505 -26.35 -10.26 19.49
CA LYS A 505 -25.33 -9.95 20.50
C LYS A 505 -25.43 -8.52 21.00
N PHE A 506 -25.68 -7.58 20.09
CA PHE A 506 -25.60 -6.15 20.38
C PHE A 506 -26.96 -5.44 20.31
N GLY A 507 -27.98 -6.09 19.74
CA GLY A 507 -29.24 -5.44 19.40
C GLY A 507 -29.11 -4.65 18.10
N GLY A 508 -29.82 -3.56 17.99
CA GLY A 508 -29.81 -2.65 16.86
C GLY A 508 -31.20 -2.38 16.30
N SER A 509 -31.40 -1.20 15.77
CA SER A 509 -32.62 -0.74 15.12
C SER A 509 -32.49 -0.63 13.62
N LEU A 510 -31.25 -0.61 13.12
CA LEU A 510 -30.90 -0.45 11.70
C LEU A 510 -29.87 -1.49 11.29
N ILE A 511 -30.07 -2.10 10.13
CA ILE A 511 -29.10 -2.89 9.40
C ILE A 511 -28.92 -2.27 8.03
N THR A 512 -27.69 -1.91 7.65
CA THR A 512 -27.39 -1.52 6.27
C THR A 512 -26.51 -2.58 5.63
N VAL A 513 -26.98 -3.15 4.52
CA VAL A 513 -26.29 -4.17 3.74
C VAL A 513 -25.67 -3.53 2.50
N PHE A 514 -24.36 -3.54 2.41
CA PHE A 514 -23.61 -3.13 1.22
C PHE A 514 -23.18 -4.38 0.45
N TYR A 515 -23.53 -4.46 -0.83
CA TYR A 515 -23.05 -5.54 -1.70
C TYR A 515 -21.92 -5.05 -2.63
N GLY A 516 -20.91 -5.92 -2.83
CA GLY A 516 -19.72 -5.62 -3.57
C GLY A 516 -19.81 -6.00 -5.06
N GLU A 517 -18.70 -5.82 -5.79
CA GLU A 517 -18.62 -6.10 -7.23
C GLU A 517 -18.96 -7.54 -7.61
N GLU A 518 -18.60 -8.50 -6.75
CA GLU A 518 -18.79 -9.94 -6.99
C GLU A 518 -20.13 -10.47 -6.44
N ALA A 519 -20.98 -9.61 -5.86
CA ALA A 519 -22.31 -9.95 -5.39
C ALA A 519 -23.37 -9.24 -6.23
N ASP A 520 -24.49 -9.92 -6.49
CA ASP A 520 -25.59 -9.34 -7.24
C ASP A 520 -26.67 -8.74 -6.34
N GLU A 521 -27.43 -7.81 -6.89
CA GLU A 521 -28.56 -7.16 -6.19
C GLU A 521 -29.62 -8.16 -5.73
N ASN A 522 -29.84 -9.25 -6.49
CA ASN A 522 -30.81 -10.26 -6.13
C ASN A 522 -30.40 -11.00 -4.85
N SER A 523 -29.14 -11.38 -4.72
CA SER A 523 -28.59 -11.99 -3.50
C SER A 523 -28.68 -11.04 -2.30
N ALA A 524 -28.44 -9.73 -2.51
CA ALA A 524 -28.59 -8.71 -1.47
C ALA A 524 -30.07 -8.56 -1.03
N ASN A 525 -31.01 -8.58 -1.97
CA ASN A 525 -32.43 -8.52 -1.67
C ASN A 525 -32.95 -9.78 -0.94
N VAL A 526 -32.43 -10.97 -1.31
CA VAL A 526 -32.74 -12.22 -0.58
C VAL A 526 -32.20 -12.15 0.85
N LEU A 527 -30.99 -11.65 1.04
CA LEU A 527 -30.41 -11.44 2.38
C LEU A 527 -31.26 -10.47 3.21
N SER A 528 -31.63 -9.32 2.64
CA SER A 528 -32.46 -8.31 3.28
C SER A 528 -33.84 -8.88 3.71
N ALA A 529 -34.51 -9.59 2.81
CA ALA A 529 -35.81 -10.22 3.11
C ALA A 529 -35.72 -11.22 4.28
N ARG A 530 -34.67 -12.06 4.32
CA ARG A 530 -34.40 -13.02 5.41
C ARG A 530 -34.11 -12.33 6.74
N LEU A 531 -33.41 -11.19 6.71
CA LEU A 531 -33.10 -10.39 7.90
C LEU A 531 -34.37 -9.69 8.39
N GLN A 532 -35.18 -9.10 7.50
CA GLN A 532 -36.44 -8.43 7.83
C GLN A 532 -37.48 -9.41 8.39
N GLU A 533 -37.59 -10.61 7.82
CA GLU A 533 -38.45 -11.66 8.34
C GLU A 533 -38.03 -12.07 9.77
N ARG A 534 -36.74 -12.18 10.02
CA ARG A 534 -36.20 -12.60 11.32
C ARG A 534 -36.26 -11.52 12.38
N PHE A 535 -36.15 -10.26 11.99
CA PHE A 535 -36.12 -9.08 12.86
C PHE A 535 -37.15 -8.03 12.37
N PRO A 536 -38.46 -8.26 12.59
CA PRO A 536 -39.50 -7.38 12.02
C PRO A 536 -39.46 -5.93 12.50
N ASN A 537 -38.79 -5.67 13.63
CA ASN A 537 -38.68 -4.33 14.23
C ASN A 537 -37.35 -3.63 13.91
N VAL A 538 -36.52 -4.24 13.07
CA VAL A 538 -35.24 -3.67 12.62
C VAL A 538 -35.40 -3.22 11.18
N GLU A 539 -35.03 -2.00 10.88
CA GLU A 539 -34.98 -1.50 9.50
C GLU A 539 -33.82 -2.13 8.75
N VAL A 540 -34.02 -2.59 7.50
CA VAL A 540 -32.98 -3.20 6.68
C VAL A 540 -32.85 -2.46 5.36
N ASN A 541 -31.74 -1.77 5.16
CA ASN A 541 -31.42 -1.04 3.94
C ASN A 541 -30.39 -1.81 3.10
N VAL A 542 -30.49 -1.72 1.77
CA VAL A 542 -29.57 -2.33 0.82
C VAL A 542 -28.97 -1.25 -0.06
N ILE A 543 -27.65 -1.24 -0.17
CA ILE A 543 -26.89 -0.25 -0.95
C ILE A 543 -25.90 -0.99 -1.84
N ASN A 544 -25.79 -0.57 -3.10
CA ASN A 544 -24.70 -1.00 -3.95
C ASN A 544 -23.41 -0.28 -3.51
N GLY A 545 -22.52 -1.00 -2.87
CA GLY A 545 -21.24 -0.44 -2.43
C GLY A 545 -20.16 -0.52 -3.50
N GLY A 546 -20.25 -1.51 -4.41
CA GLY A 546 -19.25 -1.78 -5.44
C GLY A 546 -17.86 -2.06 -4.87
N GLN A 547 -17.76 -2.51 -3.60
CA GLN A 547 -16.49 -2.79 -2.96
C GLN A 547 -15.90 -4.12 -3.45
N PRO A 548 -14.56 -4.18 -3.70
CA PRO A 548 -13.87 -5.42 -4.01
C PRO A 548 -13.66 -6.28 -2.76
N VAL A 549 -13.33 -7.56 -2.93
CA VAL A 549 -12.94 -8.53 -1.89
C VAL A 549 -14.07 -8.96 -0.97
N TYR A 550 -14.91 -8.04 -0.51
CA TYR A 550 -16.05 -8.33 0.35
C TYR A 550 -17.34 -8.37 -0.45
N TYR A 551 -17.93 -9.56 -0.56
CA TYR A 551 -19.23 -9.76 -1.20
C TYR A 551 -20.32 -8.97 -0.49
N PHE A 552 -20.31 -9.02 0.86
CA PHE A 552 -21.22 -8.26 1.70
C PHE A 552 -20.51 -7.62 2.87
N ILE A 553 -20.89 -6.37 3.16
CA ILE A 553 -20.58 -5.67 4.40
C ILE A 553 -21.93 -5.26 4.99
N SER A 554 -22.23 -5.66 6.23
CA SER A 554 -23.46 -5.26 6.90
C SER A 554 -23.13 -4.52 8.18
N SER A 555 -23.69 -3.33 8.39
CA SER A 555 -23.67 -2.66 9.70
C SER A 555 -24.87 -3.09 10.55
N VAL A 556 -24.70 -3.03 11.86
CA VAL A 556 -25.73 -3.19 12.88
C VAL A 556 -25.58 -2.01 13.84
N GLU A 557 -26.66 -1.18 13.90
CA GLU A 557 -26.70 0.10 14.62
C GLU A 557 -27.93 0.20 15.52
#